data_8b5d679c741877fd390f6334ccb06f2e
#
_entry.id   8b5d679c741877fd390f6334ccb06f2e
#
_cell.length_a   1.000
_cell.length_b   1.000
_cell.length_c   1.000
_cell.angle_alpha   90.00
_cell.angle_beta   90.00
_cell.angle_gamma   90.00
#
_symmetry.space_group_name_H-M   'P 1'
#
loop_
_entity.id
_entity.type
_entity.pdbx_description
1 polymer ?
#
loop_
_entity_poly.entity_id
_entity_poly.type
_entity_poly.pdbx_seq_one_letter_code
_entity_poly.pdbx_strand_id
1 'polypeptide(L)'
;MQNELPGFIFELKYRMPDGTGIYVKPQKKGFCDASGRRRKLYVELEKNGKTQQLYSIPDEYLPDRIISYCSGANSSMEDILIRSPRASLASDLYDLSLAMDVENGEGPVSGKEEHPGESSVARGEAAEEILSFYERLDVNPRVLFLDAVTSKFILPALFAVMPFDMQDDHISEKALRYATLRKKLLKRLNIRLIPAAFSLRIDDTRLEEAADRPQMSILRRLLSQDVKGKALSNCVIHRTSTDRLEEDGSLAGETAAVFLFESWEAEGEKVFYHPMLQRYFDGSPFALISTLLTAWREGVIREIHFSYRNGDERGLYEMEDLSDGELMWLARIGLILMAQNHCGENTLFLYDEPDVHFNDDWSRDFVRFVYAMCSMDGTSGNEFLVATHSDLILTDAMRSQIHLFENPTGSRTEVKELEISTFAAGRDSISKQVFKASSIGGFASDTIKELMAETDPEQLAQAISKIGPGYQRFRLQEQLYALLEKNDRIKG
;
A
#
# COMPACT_ATOMS: atom_id res chain seq x y z
N MET A 1 20.06 -13.54 13.18
CA MET A 1 19.31 -12.55 14.01
C MET A 1 18.09 -13.24 14.58
N GLN A 2 17.85 -13.14 15.88
CA GLN A 2 16.70 -13.78 16.51
C GLN A 2 15.43 -13.10 15.97
N ASN A 3 14.55 -13.87 15.34
CA ASN A 3 13.19 -13.45 15.02
C ASN A 3 12.45 -13.18 16.32
N GLU A 4 12.54 -11.98 16.84
CA GLU A 4 11.78 -11.57 18.02
C GLU A 4 10.38 -11.22 17.57
N LEU A 5 9.38 -11.82 18.24
CA LEU A 5 8.02 -11.29 18.19
C LEU A 5 8.06 -9.80 18.56
N PRO A 6 7.18 -8.97 18.00
CA PRO A 6 7.10 -7.57 18.40
C PRO A 6 7.08 -7.47 19.91
N GLY A 7 7.79 -6.49 20.48
CA GLY A 7 7.90 -6.29 21.92
C GLY A 7 6.58 -5.94 22.62
N PHE A 8 5.46 -5.97 21.91
CA PHE A 8 4.11 -5.73 22.41
C PHE A 8 3.28 -7.02 22.42
N ILE A 9 2.38 -7.12 23.39
CA ILE A 9 1.39 -8.19 23.47
C ILE A 9 0.24 -7.80 22.52
N PHE A 10 -0.14 -8.72 21.63
CA PHE A 10 -1.28 -8.53 20.75
C PHE A 10 -2.22 -9.73 20.82
N GLU A 11 -3.48 -9.48 20.51
CA GLU A 11 -4.49 -10.49 20.24
C GLU A 11 -5.20 -10.09 18.95
N LEU A 12 -5.26 -11.03 18.00
CA LEU A 12 -5.95 -10.85 16.74
C LEU A 12 -7.11 -11.83 16.67
N LYS A 13 -8.31 -11.32 16.44
CA LYS A 13 -9.52 -12.12 16.20
C LYS A 13 -10.17 -11.65 14.94
N TYR A 14 -10.44 -12.57 14.06
CA TYR A 14 -11.19 -12.28 12.83
C TYR A 14 -12.08 -13.45 12.45
N ARG A 15 -13.05 -13.21 11.60
CA ARG A 15 -14.01 -14.22 11.15
C ARG A 15 -14.06 -14.21 9.62
N MET A 16 -13.95 -15.40 9.07
CA MET A 16 -14.06 -15.60 7.63
C MET A 16 -15.53 -15.53 7.17
N PRO A 17 -15.81 -15.29 5.87
CA PRO A 17 -17.17 -15.27 5.32
C PRO A 17 -17.97 -16.55 5.58
N ASP A 18 -17.29 -17.70 5.67
CA ASP A 18 -17.91 -19.00 5.99
C ASP A 18 -18.26 -19.17 7.48
N GLY A 19 -18.03 -18.14 8.29
CA GLY A 19 -18.29 -18.14 9.73
C GLY A 19 -17.15 -18.72 10.58
N THR A 20 -16.05 -19.19 9.96
CA THR A 20 -14.87 -19.68 10.68
C THR A 20 -14.22 -18.55 11.45
N GLY A 21 -14.07 -18.71 12.78
CA GLY A 21 -13.37 -17.77 13.65
C GLY A 21 -11.89 -18.14 13.79
N ILE A 22 -11.01 -17.17 13.69
CA ILE A 22 -9.57 -17.33 13.91
C ILE A 22 -9.14 -16.40 15.05
N TYR A 23 -8.43 -16.98 16.02
CA TYR A 23 -7.85 -16.27 17.13
C TYR A 23 -6.35 -16.52 17.20
N VAL A 24 -5.57 -15.46 17.23
CA VAL A 24 -4.10 -15.49 17.21
C VAL A 24 -3.56 -14.64 18.35
N LYS A 25 -2.61 -15.17 19.10
CA LYS A 25 -1.84 -14.39 20.09
C LYS A 25 -0.41 -14.89 20.19
N PRO A 26 0.52 -14.09 20.72
CA PRO A 26 1.88 -14.54 21.00
C PRO A 26 1.88 -15.66 22.03
N GLN A 27 2.73 -16.65 21.81
CA GLN A 27 3.03 -17.66 22.81
C GLN A 27 4.06 -17.14 23.82
N LYS A 28 4.02 -17.68 25.03
CA LYS A 28 5.04 -17.38 26.03
C LYS A 28 6.43 -17.76 25.51
N LYS A 29 7.42 -16.94 25.81
CA LYS A 29 8.82 -17.17 25.41
C LYS A 29 9.26 -18.56 25.90
N GLY A 30 9.75 -19.39 24.95
CA GLY A 30 10.22 -20.75 25.26
C GLY A 30 9.18 -21.87 25.18
N PHE A 31 7.92 -21.57 24.75
CA PHE A 31 6.94 -22.63 24.54
C PHE A 31 7.37 -23.54 23.37
N CYS A 32 7.38 -24.86 23.66
CA CYS A 32 7.58 -25.89 22.66
C CYS A 32 6.31 -26.74 22.53
N ASP A 33 6.00 -27.17 21.33
CA ASP A 33 4.90 -28.12 21.09
C ASP A 33 5.27 -29.55 21.51
N ALA A 34 4.35 -30.49 21.33
CA ALA A 34 4.57 -31.91 21.68
C ALA A 34 5.73 -32.57 20.89
N SER A 35 6.17 -31.97 19.79
CA SER A 35 7.33 -32.42 18.98
C SER A 35 8.65 -31.74 19.41
N GLY A 36 8.63 -30.89 20.43
CA GLY A 36 9.80 -30.14 20.89
C GLY A 36 10.13 -28.88 20.08
N ARG A 37 9.32 -28.54 19.09
CA ARG A 37 9.54 -27.35 18.26
C ARG A 37 9.08 -26.09 18.99
N ARG A 38 9.91 -25.04 18.98
CA ARG A 38 9.53 -23.73 19.50
C ARG A 38 8.43 -23.11 18.66
N ARG A 39 7.34 -22.71 19.32
CA ARG A 39 6.22 -22.02 18.68
C ARG A 39 6.10 -20.60 19.20
N LYS A 40 5.95 -19.66 18.28
CA LYS A 40 5.86 -18.22 18.57
C LYS A 40 4.43 -17.75 18.73
N LEU A 41 3.49 -18.40 18.04
CA LEU A 41 2.09 -18.03 18.02
C LEU A 41 1.22 -19.15 18.60
N TYR A 42 0.19 -18.74 19.32
CA TYR A 42 -0.98 -19.56 19.62
C TYR A 42 -2.05 -19.23 18.58
N VAL A 43 -2.54 -20.23 17.90
CA VAL A 43 -3.60 -20.10 16.89
C VAL A 43 -4.74 -21.01 17.28
N GLU A 44 -5.93 -20.48 17.30
CA GLU A 44 -7.17 -21.21 17.59
C GLU A 44 -8.17 -20.97 16.46
N LEU A 45 -8.72 -22.05 15.94
CA LEU A 45 -9.71 -22.04 14.88
C LEU A 45 -11.02 -22.53 15.44
N GLU A 46 -12.07 -21.73 15.30
CA GLU A 46 -13.44 -22.07 15.68
C GLU A 46 -14.27 -22.28 14.40
N LYS A 47 -14.73 -23.51 14.20
CA LYS A 47 -15.60 -23.86 13.07
C LYS A 47 -16.76 -24.75 13.51
N ASN A 48 -17.99 -24.36 13.21
CA ASN A 48 -19.21 -25.12 13.58
C ASN A 48 -19.29 -25.44 15.08
N GLY A 49 -18.88 -24.50 15.95
CA GLY A 49 -18.89 -24.68 17.40
C GLY A 49 -17.81 -25.62 17.94
N LYS A 50 -16.88 -26.06 17.09
CA LYS A 50 -15.70 -26.82 17.50
C LYS A 50 -14.47 -25.95 17.44
N THR A 51 -13.67 -26.00 18.49
CA THR A 51 -12.42 -25.29 18.61
C THR A 51 -11.25 -26.22 18.38
N GLN A 52 -10.33 -25.85 17.51
CA GLN A 52 -9.11 -26.58 17.22
C GLN A 52 -7.91 -25.67 17.43
N GLN A 53 -6.93 -26.14 18.19
CA GLN A 53 -5.64 -25.45 18.32
C GLN A 53 -4.75 -25.84 17.15
N LEU A 54 -4.17 -24.81 16.51
CA LEU A 54 -3.22 -24.94 15.41
C LEU A 54 -1.86 -24.34 15.80
N TYR A 55 -0.83 -24.68 15.06
CA TYR A 55 0.53 -24.17 15.26
C TYR A 55 0.93 -23.09 14.25
N SER A 56 0.15 -22.95 13.19
CA SER A 56 0.24 -21.89 12.18
C SER A 56 -1.16 -21.60 11.65
N ILE A 57 -1.35 -20.46 11.04
CA ILE A 57 -2.59 -20.14 10.33
C ILE A 57 -2.49 -20.83 8.97
N PRO A 58 -3.44 -21.73 8.60
CA PRO A 58 -3.48 -22.28 7.25
C PRO A 58 -3.66 -21.19 6.20
N ASP A 59 -3.07 -21.36 5.02
CA ASP A 59 -3.09 -20.37 3.95
C ASP A 59 -4.50 -19.97 3.51
N GLU A 60 -5.45 -20.91 3.57
CA GLU A 60 -6.86 -20.69 3.24
C GLU A 60 -7.57 -19.68 4.15
N TYR A 61 -7.00 -19.36 5.32
CA TYR A 61 -7.50 -18.36 6.28
C TYR A 61 -6.70 -17.07 6.28
N LEU A 62 -5.71 -16.96 5.43
CA LEU A 62 -4.95 -15.73 5.23
C LEU A 62 -5.47 -14.96 4.02
N PRO A 63 -5.36 -13.63 4.02
CA PRO A 63 -5.64 -12.86 2.81
C PRO A 63 -4.76 -13.32 1.65
N ASP A 64 -5.30 -13.38 0.44
CA ASP A 64 -4.54 -13.67 -0.77
C ASP A 64 -3.44 -12.63 -0.97
N ARG A 65 -3.74 -11.38 -0.58
CA ARG A 65 -2.79 -10.28 -0.61
C ARG A 65 -3.05 -9.28 0.52
N ILE A 66 -1.96 -8.70 1.03
CA ILE A 66 -1.98 -7.58 1.95
C ILE A 66 -1.30 -6.40 1.24
N ILE A 67 -2.02 -5.32 1.03
CA ILE A 67 -1.51 -4.08 0.45
C ILE A 67 -1.48 -3.04 1.55
N SER A 68 -0.29 -2.67 1.99
CA SER A 68 -0.08 -1.62 2.98
C SER A 68 0.41 -0.34 2.31
N TYR A 69 -0.25 0.75 2.60
CA TYR A 69 0.12 2.08 2.14
C TYR A 69 0.24 3.04 3.33
N CYS A 70 1.35 3.78 3.39
CA CYS A 70 1.59 4.81 4.38
C CYS A 70 1.82 6.16 3.68
N SER A 71 1.18 7.24 4.16
CA SER A 71 1.33 8.58 3.59
C SER A 71 2.69 9.22 3.86
N GLY A 72 3.38 8.78 4.91
CA GLY A 72 4.73 9.22 5.28
C GLY A 72 5.79 8.17 4.99
N ALA A 73 7.07 8.56 5.00
CA ALA A 73 8.18 7.62 5.00
C ALA A 73 8.20 6.87 6.35
N ASN A 74 7.89 5.58 6.33
CA ASN A 74 7.79 4.76 7.54
C ASN A 74 8.69 3.53 7.47
N SER A 75 9.98 3.75 7.76
CA SER A 75 11.00 2.69 7.78
C SER A 75 10.69 1.57 8.77
N SER A 76 10.01 1.86 9.87
CA SER A 76 9.63 0.86 10.86
C SER A 76 8.58 -0.11 10.31
N MET A 77 7.59 0.39 9.57
CA MET A 77 6.60 -0.46 8.90
C MET A 77 7.23 -1.25 7.75
N GLU A 78 8.13 -0.62 7.00
CA GLU A 78 8.90 -1.30 5.96
C GLU A 78 9.71 -2.47 6.54
N ASP A 79 10.42 -2.25 7.64
CA ASP A 79 11.19 -3.29 8.32
C ASP A 79 10.31 -4.47 8.79
N ILE A 80 9.13 -4.19 9.34
CA ILE A 80 8.21 -5.23 9.79
C ILE A 80 7.63 -6.02 8.62
N LEU A 81 7.16 -5.34 7.57
CA LEU A 81 6.39 -5.96 6.50
C LEU A 81 7.28 -6.63 5.43
N ILE A 82 8.50 -6.12 5.21
CA ILE A 82 9.38 -6.58 4.15
C ILE A 82 10.50 -7.47 4.66
N ARG A 83 11.14 -7.11 5.79
CA ARG A 83 12.26 -7.90 6.33
C ARG A 83 11.82 -9.15 7.07
N SER A 84 10.63 -9.14 7.67
CA SER A 84 10.11 -10.30 8.40
C SER A 84 9.93 -11.54 7.52
N PRO A 85 9.38 -11.47 6.30
CA PRO A 85 9.29 -12.63 5.40
C PRO A 85 10.65 -13.23 5.02
N ARG A 86 11.67 -12.39 4.78
CA ARG A 86 13.03 -12.86 4.44
C ARG A 86 13.71 -13.59 5.58
N ALA A 87 13.52 -13.13 6.81
CA ALA A 87 14.05 -13.80 7.99
C ALA A 87 13.35 -15.15 8.23
N SER A 88 12.05 -15.26 7.93
CA SER A 88 11.30 -16.52 7.96
C SER A 88 11.81 -17.49 6.91
N LEU A 89 12.02 -17.03 5.68
CA LEU A 89 12.56 -17.82 4.58
C LEU A 89 13.93 -18.43 4.92
N ALA A 90 14.86 -17.59 5.43
CA ALA A 90 16.17 -18.07 5.85
C ALA A 90 16.09 -19.11 6.97
N SER A 91 15.12 -18.95 7.91
CA SER A 91 14.86 -19.94 8.96
C SER A 91 14.29 -21.23 8.40
N ASP A 92 13.32 -21.12 7.49
CA ASP A 92 12.66 -22.29 6.88
C ASP A 92 13.63 -23.10 6.00
N LEU A 93 14.50 -22.42 5.24
CA LEU A 93 15.56 -23.05 4.46
C LEU A 93 16.62 -23.70 5.38
N TYR A 94 16.96 -23.05 6.50
CA TYR A 94 17.87 -23.62 7.49
C TYR A 94 17.26 -24.85 8.17
N ASP A 95 15.99 -24.78 8.57
CA ASP A 95 15.28 -25.91 9.19
C ASP A 95 15.13 -27.07 8.21
N LEU A 96 14.96 -26.76 6.90
CA LEU A 96 14.91 -27.76 5.85
C LEU A 96 16.28 -28.42 5.62
N SER A 97 17.36 -27.63 5.61
CA SER A 97 18.73 -28.15 5.50
C SER A 97 19.08 -29.06 6.67
N LEU A 98 18.71 -28.69 7.90
CA LEU A 98 18.87 -29.51 9.08
C LEU A 98 18.04 -30.81 9.01
N ALA A 99 16.81 -30.76 8.48
CA ALA A 99 16.00 -31.97 8.29
C ALA A 99 16.63 -32.91 7.22
N MET A 100 17.19 -32.33 6.15
CA MET A 100 17.92 -33.08 5.14
C MET A 100 19.23 -33.71 5.68
N ASP A 101 19.96 -33.00 6.54
CA ASP A 101 21.19 -33.51 7.19
C ASP A 101 20.88 -34.64 8.19
N VAL A 102 19.76 -34.59 8.90
CA VAL A 102 19.31 -35.65 9.81
C VAL A 102 18.84 -36.88 9.04
N GLU A 103 18.19 -36.74 7.90
CA GLU A 103 17.84 -37.88 7.01
C GLU A 103 19.06 -38.43 6.30
N ASN A 104 20.11 -37.65 6.05
CA ASN A 104 21.36 -38.09 5.43
C ASN A 104 22.28 -38.84 6.38
N GLY A 105 21.93 -38.99 7.66
CA GLY A 105 22.66 -39.85 8.57
C GLY A 105 24.04 -39.35 9.01
N GLU A 106 24.29 -38.04 8.98
CA GLU A 106 25.46 -37.40 9.59
C GLU A 106 25.22 -37.05 11.08
N GLY A 107 24.50 -37.90 11.76
CA GLY A 107 24.58 -38.05 13.21
C GLY A 107 25.61 -39.11 13.55
N PRO A 108 26.29 -39.14 14.69
CA PRO A 108 27.45 -39.98 14.97
C PRO A 108 27.12 -41.47 14.84
N VAL A 109 27.63 -42.04 13.77
CA VAL A 109 27.95 -43.43 13.47
C VAL A 109 27.08 -44.53 14.10
N SER A 110 26.28 -45.19 13.30
CA SER A 110 26.25 -46.68 13.33
C SER A 110 25.88 -47.19 11.95
N GLY A 111 26.75 -47.98 11.36
CA GLY A 111 26.72 -48.40 9.96
C GLY A 111 25.49 -49.20 9.56
N LYS A 112 24.99 -48.87 8.41
CA LYS A 112 24.39 -49.75 7.41
C LYS A 112 24.46 -49.08 6.05
N GLU A 113 25.04 -49.82 5.08
CA GLU A 113 25.10 -49.43 3.68
C GLU A 113 23.67 -49.43 3.10
N GLU A 114 23.22 -48.31 2.59
CA GLU A 114 22.06 -48.21 1.71
C GLU A 114 22.46 -47.55 0.38
N HIS A 115 21.87 -48.06 -0.72
CA HIS A 115 22.22 -47.73 -2.11
C HIS A 115 22.03 -46.24 -2.43
N PRO A 116 23.04 -45.57 -3.00
CA PRO A 116 22.96 -44.15 -3.35
C PRO A 116 22.51 -44.00 -4.80
N GLY A 117 21.23 -43.76 -5.03
CA GLY A 117 20.78 -43.54 -6.41
C GLY A 117 19.43 -42.78 -6.52
N GLU A 118 18.46 -43.23 -5.78
CA GLU A 118 17.09 -42.70 -5.96
C GLU A 118 16.71 -41.56 -5.01
N SER A 119 17.37 -41.42 -3.89
CA SER A 119 17.03 -40.37 -2.90
C SER A 119 17.57 -38.98 -3.25
N SER A 120 18.66 -38.90 -4.01
CA SER A 120 19.29 -37.62 -4.36
C SER A 120 18.54 -36.86 -5.48
N VAL A 121 17.91 -37.58 -6.41
CA VAL A 121 17.12 -36.94 -7.50
C VAL A 121 15.80 -36.40 -6.97
N ALA A 122 15.07 -37.16 -6.16
CA ALA A 122 13.84 -36.74 -5.55
C ALA A 122 14.03 -35.55 -4.58
N ARG A 123 15.20 -35.47 -3.93
CA ARG A 123 15.59 -34.34 -3.07
C ARG A 123 15.94 -33.09 -3.86
N GLY A 124 16.61 -33.25 -5.01
CA GLY A 124 16.88 -32.16 -5.93
C GLY A 124 15.59 -31.54 -6.47
N GLU A 125 14.62 -32.36 -6.87
CA GLU A 125 13.32 -31.95 -7.37
C GLU A 125 12.51 -31.23 -6.29
N ALA A 126 12.48 -31.71 -5.04
CA ALA A 126 11.80 -31.06 -3.93
C ALA A 126 12.44 -29.71 -3.55
N ALA A 127 13.77 -29.61 -3.60
CA ALA A 127 14.47 -28.35 -3.35
C ALA A 127 14.23 -27.35 -4.48
N GLU A 128 14.20 -27.79 -5.74
CA GLU A 128 13.85 -26.94 -6.87
C GLU A 128 12.38 -26.47 -6.82
N GLU A 129 11.46 -27.33 -6.40
CA GLU A 129 10.06 -26.97 -6.25
C GLU A 129 9.85 -25.93 -5.15
N ILE A 130 10.55 -26.08 -4.02
CA ILE A 130 10.54 -25.12 -2.93
C ILE A 130 11.17 -23.79 -3.35
N LEU A 131 12.33 -23.82 -3.99
CA LEU A 131 12.97 -22.62 -4.53
C LEU A 131 12.08 -21.92 -5.54
N SER A 132 11.45 -22.66 -6.46
CA SER A 132 10.52 -22.10 -7.45
C SER A 132 9.26 -21.51 -6.81
N PHE A 133 8.79 -22.06 -5.70
CA PHE A 133 7.68 -21.53 -4.92
C PHE A 133 8.07 -20.19 -4.27
N TYR A 134 9.23 -20.11 -3.63
CA TYR A 134 9.72 -18.89 -3.01
C TYR A 134 10.09 -17.82 -4.04
N GLU A 135 10.66 -18.20 -5.18
CA GLU A 135 10.89 -17.29 -6.30
C GLU A 135 9.58 -16.67 -6.82
N ARG A 136 8.52 -17.45 -6.92
CA ARG A 136 7.19 -16.94 -7.29
C ARG A 136 6.61 -15.99 -6.25
N LEU A 137 6.78 -16.30 -4.97
CA LEU A 137 6.35 -15.41 -3.87
C LEU A 137 7.13 -14.10 -3.83
N ASP A 138 8.44 -14.15 -4.12
CA ASP A 138 9.28 -12.94 -4.18
C ASP A 138 8.93 -12.03 -5.35
N VAL A 139 8.63 -12.60 -6.52
CA VAL A 139 8.22 -11.81 -7.70
C VAL A 139 6.81 -11.26 -7.56
N ASN A 140 5.91 -12.01 -6.94
CA ASN A 140 4.53 -11.58 -6.68
C ASN A 140 4.18 -11.71 -5.20
N PRO A 141 4.75 -10.87 -4.33
CA PRO A 141 4.66 -11.03 -2.89
C PRO A 141 3.23 -10.92 -2.39
N ARG A 142 2.88 -11.75 -1.39
CA ARG A 142 1.60 -11.66 -0.68
C ARG A 142 1.46 -10.32 0.05
N VAL A 143 2.55 -9.75 0.54
CA VAL A 143 2.59 -8.47 1.23
C VAL A 143 3.30 -7.42 0.38
N LEU A 144 2.60 -6.36 0.05
CA LEU A 144 3.14 -5.21 -0.65
C LEU A 144 3.07 -3.98 0.25
N PHE A 145 4.22 -3.37 0.51
CA PHE A 145 4.32 -2.11 1.25
C PHE A 145 4.74 -0.98 0.33
N LEU A 146 3.96 0.10 0.36
CA LEU A 146 4.17 1.32 -0.42
C LEU A 146 4.04 2.54 0.50
N ASP A 147 4.79 3.55 0.19
CA ASP A 147 4.75 4.86 0.85
C ASP A 147 4.67 5.99 -0.18
N ALA A 148 4.71 7.23 0.31
CA ALA A 148 4.66 8.40 -0.57
C ALA A 148 5.81 8.40 -1.60
N VAL A 149 7.03 7.98 -1.22
CA VAL A 149 8.20 7.97 -2.11
C VAL A 149 8.07 6.91 -3.20
N THR A 150 7.53 5.75 -2.85
CA THR A 150 7.41 4.59 -3.74
C THR A 150 6.13 4.61 -4.58
N SER A 151 5.23 5.56 -4.35
CA SER A 151 3.98 5.75 -5.12
C SER A 151 4.23 5.95 -6.62
N LYS A 152 5.38 6.48 -7.00
CA LYS A 152 5.80 6.66 -8.39
C LYS A 152 5.86 5.37 -9.22
N PHE A 153 5.98 4.19 -8.58
CA PHE A 153 6.00 2.90 -9.27
C PHE A 153 4.60 2.41 -9.67
N ILE A 154 3.56 3.01 -9.13
CA ILE A 154 2.19 2.60 -9.39
C ILE A 154 1.69 3.03 -10.77
N LEU A 155 2.04 4.24 -11.22
CA LEU A 155 1.65 4.73 -12.54
C LEU A 155 2.14 3.83 -13.68
N PRO A 156 3.44 3.48 -13.78
CA PRO A 156 3.90 2.54 -14.77
C PRO A 156 3.12 1.22 -14.74
N ALA A 157 2.91 0.65 -13.55
CA ALA A 157 2.20 -0.62 -13.42
C ALA A 157 0.71 -0.51 -13.82
N LEU A 158 0.06 0.60 -13.45
CA LEU A 158 -1.34 0.86 -13.77
C LEU A 158 -1.61 0.92 -15.28
N PHE A 159 -0.62 1.36 -16.06
CA PHE A 159 -0.76 1.52 -17.51
C PHE A 159 -0.01 0.46 -18.32
N ALA A 160 1.14 -0.03 -17.85
CA ALA A 160 1.98 -0.93 -18.63
C ALA A 160 1.50 -2.38 -18.61
N VAL A 161 0.89 -2.83 -17.51
CA VAL A 161 0.48 -4.21 -17.33
C VAL A 161 -1.02 -4.29 -17.07
N MET A 162 -1.70 -5.00 -17.94
CA MET A 162 -3.12 -5.28 -17.80
C MET A 162 -3.32 -6.56 -17.00
N PRO A 163 -4.20 -6.58 -15.97
CA PRO A 163 -4.38 -7.76 -15.12
C PRO A 163 -5.22 -8.88 -15.78
N PHE A 164 -4.96 -9.18 -17.04
CA PHE A 164 -5.66 -10.23 -17.81
C PHE A 164 -4.75 -10.87 -18.84
N ASP A 165 -5.15 -12.05 -19.26
CA ASP A 165 -4.52 -12.74 -20.37
C ASP A 165 -4.90 -12.06 -21.70
N MET A 166 -3.89 -11.73 -22.51
CA MET A 166 -4.03 -11.09 -23.82
C MET A 166 -3.75 -12.12 -24.95
N GLN A 167 -3.98 -13.41 -24.72
CA GLN A 167 -3.63 -14.45 -25.69
C GLN A 167 -4.55 -14.52 -26.91
N ASP A 168 -5.74 -13.96 -26.82
CA ASP A 168 -6.69 -13.90 -27.95
C ASP A 168 -6.72 -12.51 -28.55
N ASP A 169 -6.88 -12.45 -29.89
CA ASP A 169 -7.06 -11.21 -30.67
C ASP A 169 -8.29 -10.38 -30.25
N HIS A 170 -8.95 -10.78 -29.19
CA HIS A 170 -10.10 -10.10 -28.61
C HIS A 170 -9.79 -9.54 -27.24
N ILE A 171 -10.05 -8.26 -27.03
CA ILE A 171 -10.02 -7.66 -25.69
C ILE A 171 -11.12 -8.31 -24.86
N SER A 172 -10.73 -8.90 -23.74
CA SER A 172 -11.69 -9.50 -22.81
C SER A 172 -12.59 -8.42 -22.22
N GLU A 173 -13.84 -8.78 -21.88
CA GLU A 173 -14.77 -7.89 -21.17
C GLU A 173 -14.16 -7.31 -19.88
N LYS A 174 -13.32 -8.10 -19.21
CA LYS A 174 -12.56 -7.66 -18.02
C LYS A 174 -11.58 -6.54 -18.36
N ALA A 175 -10.86 -6.61 -19.49
CA ALA A 175 -9.92 -5.58 -19.90
C ALA A 175 -10.64 -4.25 -20.21
N LEU A 176 -11.74 -4.33 -20.92
CA LEU A 176 -12.56 -3.16 -21.24
C LEU A 176 -13.12 -2.51 -19.95
N ARG A 177 -13.57 -3.32 -19.02
CA ARG A 177 -14.04 -2.86 -17.72
C ARG A 177 -12.94 -2.16 -16.93
N TYR A 178 -11.74 -2.77 -16.83
CA TYR A 178 -10.58 -2.17 -16.19
C TYR A 178 -10.22 -0.81 -16.82
N ALA A 179 -10.16 -0.73 -18.14
CA ALA A 179 -9.90 0.52 -18.87
C ALA A 179 -10.97 1.58 -18.56
N THR A 180 -12.24 1.19 -18.49
CA THR A 180 -13.36 2.08 -18.14
C THR A 180 -13.23 2.60 -16.71
N LEU A 181 -12.88 1.75 -15.75
CA LEU A 181 -12.66 2.14 -14.34
C LEU A 181 -11.45 3.07 -14.21
N ARG A 182 -10.36 2.76 -14.90
CA ARG A 182 -9.17 3.61 -14.97
C ARG A 182 -9.49 4.99 -15.54
N LYS A 183 -10.31 5.05 -16.60
CA LYS A 183 -10.79 6.31 -17.16
C LYS A 183 -11.65 7.12 -16.17
N LYS A 184 -12.50 6.45 -15.39
CA LYS A 184 -13.27 7.12 -14.31
C LYS A 184 -12.36 7.69 -13.22
N LEU A 185 -11.31 6.94 -12.85
CA LEU A 185 -10.30 7.39 -11.91
C LEU A 185 -9.62 8.69 -12.39
N LEU A 186 -9.16 8.71 -13.64
CA LEU A 186 -8.51 9.88 -14.26
C LEU A 186 -9.46 11.07 -14.42
N LYS A 187 -10.71 10.81 -14.79
CA LYS A 187 -11.71 11.88 -14.96
C LYS A 187 -11.93 12.67 -13.68
N ARG A 188 -11.79 12.05 -12.51
CA ARG A 188 -11.92 12.73 -11.21
C ARG A 188 -10.85 13.79 -10.98
N LEU A 189 -9.68 13.60 -11.55
CA LEU A 189 -8.57 14.56 -11.49
C LEU A 189 -8.70 15.68 -12.54
N ASN A 190 -9.73 15.62 -13.38
CA ASN A 190 -9.87 16.51 -14.54
C ASN A 190 -8.66 16.44 -15.51
N ILE A 191 -7.94 15.33 -15.52
CA ILE A 191 -6.79 15.08 -16.36
C ILE A 191 -7.17 14.04 -17.43
N ARG A 192 -6.82 14.32 -18.69
CA ARG A 192 -6.90 13.35 -19.79
C ARG A 192 -5.54 12.70 -19.99
N LEU A 193 -5.06 11.95 -19.00
CA LEU A 193 -3.76 11.30 -19.03
C LEU A 193 -3.75 10.19 -20.09
N ILE A 194 -2.93 10.41 -21.12
CA ILE A 194 -2.64 9.44 -22.18
C ILE A 194 -1.18 9.03 -22.02
N PRO A 195 -0.88 7.80 -21.60
CA PRO A 195 0.49 7.38 -21.34
C PRO A 195 1.28 7.39 -22.65
N ALA A 196 2.51 7.89 -22.61
CA ALA A 196 3.42 7.97 -23.75
C ALA A 196 4.60 7.03 -23.58
N ALA A 197 5.32 7.14 -22.49
CA ALA A 197 6.51 6.33 -22.21
C ALA A 197 6.70 6.11 -20.71
N PHE A 198 7.39 5.04 -20.41
CA PHE A 198 7.93 4.73 -19.10
C PHE A 198 9.43 4.49 -19.26
N SER A 199 10.27 5.13 -18.47
CA SER A 199 11.72 4.97 -18.60
C SER A 199 12.39 4.69 -17.27
N LEU A 200 13.47 3.92 -17.34
CA LEU A 200 14.32 3.53 -16.22
C LEU A 200 15.76 3.88 -16.55
N ARG A 201 16.47 4.40 -15.55
CA ARG A 201 17.93 4.50 -15.56
C ARG A 201 18.48 3.56 -14.50
N ILE A 202 19.36 2.66 -14.92
CA ILE A 202 19.78 1.47 -14.19
C ILE A 202 21.30 1.49 -14.05
N ASP A 203 21.77 1.24 -12.84
CA ASP A 203 23.17 0.99 -12.53
C ASP A 203 23.48 -0.49 -12.86
N ASP A 204 24.29 -0.72 -13.88
CA ASP A 204 24.59 -2.08 -14.37
C ASP A 204 25.40 -2.87 -13.34
N THR A 205 26.28 -2.24 -12.58
CA THR A 205 27.08 -2.88 -11.53
C THR A 205 26.19 -3.39 -10.42
N ARG A 206 25.26 -2.54 -9.94
CA ARG A 206 24.29 -2.91 -8.92
C ARG A 206 23.36 -4.02 -9.40
N LEU A 207 22.99 -4.00 -10.67
CA LEU A 207 22.14 -5.05 -11.26
C LEU A 207 22.86 -6.40 -11.27
N GLU A 208 24.17 -6.43 -11.56
CA GLU A 208 24.96 -7.65 -11.51
C GLU A 208 25.20 -8.14 -10.07
N GLU A 209 25.48 -7.24 -9.12
CA GLU A 209 25.63 -7.57 -7.70
C GLU A 209 24.36 -8.19 -7.08
N ALA A 210 23.18 -7.79 -7.58
CA ALA A 210 21.89 -8.28 -7.10
C ALA A 210 21.29 -9.39 -7.99
N ALA A 211 22.10 -10.01 -8.87
CA ALA A 211 21.63 -10.94 -9.89
C ALA A 211 21.05 -12.28 -9.35
N ASP A 212 21.35 -12.61 -8.11
CA ASP A 212 20.80 -13.75 -7.38
C ASP A 212 19.32 -13.60 -7.00
N ARG A 213 18.79 -12.39 -7.06
CA ARG A 213 17.38 -12.13 -6.75
C ARG A 213 16.48 -12.38 -7.95
N PRO A 214 15.35 -13.07 -7.78
CA PRO A 214 14.41 -13.38 -8.87
C PRO A 214 13.95 -12.14 -9.65
N GLN A 215 13.63 -11.04 -8.95
CA GLN A 215 13.22 -9.79 -9.57
C GLN A 215 14.33 -9.19 -10.45
N MET A 216 15.56 -9.25 -10.00
CA MET A 216 16.71 -8.74 -10.76
C MET A 216 17.00 -9.63 -11.96
N SER A 217 16.81 -10.94 -11.82
CA SER A 217 16.88 -11.87 -12.95
C SER A 217 15.86 -11.54 -14.04
N ILE A 218 14.62 -11.18 -13.67
CA ILE A 218 13.59 -10.74 -14.62
C ILE A 218 14.00 -9.44 -15.29
N LEU A 219 14.41 -8.44 -14.50
CA LEU A 219 14.83 -7.14 -15.01
C LEU A 219 16.02 -7.29 -15.96
N ARG A 220 17.00 -8.10 -15.60
CA ARG A 220 18.17 -8.41 -16.42
C ARG A 220 17.80 -9.06 -17.75
N ARG A 221 16.89 -10.05 -17.74
CA ARG A 221 16.37 -10.66 -18.98
C ARG A 221 15.61 -9.68 -19.83
N LEU A 222 14.80 -8.80 -19.21
CA LEU A 222 14.07 -7.72 -19.89
C LEU A 222 15.05 -6.77 -20.61
N LEU A 223 16.15 -6.38 -19.96
CA LEU A 223 17.16 -5.47 -20.49
C LEU A 223 18.14 -6.14 -21.45
N SER A 224 18.35 -7.46 -21.36
CA SER A 224 19.22 -8.24 -22.23
C SER A 224 18.56 -8.63 -23.56
N GLN A 225 17.32 -8.26 -23.79
CA GLN A 225 16.61 -8.41 -25.07
C GLN A 225 17.20 -7.50 -26.15
N ASP A 226 18.51 -7.35 -26.13
CA ASP A 226 19.27 -6.77 -27.21
C ASP A 226 19.21 -7.73 -28.40
N VAL A 227 18.19 -7.60 -29.14
CA VAL A 227 18.12 -7.33 -30.55
C VAL A 227 19.17 -8.05 -31.38
N LYS A 228 19.17 -9.35 -31.43
CA LYS A 228 19.56 -9.99 -32.67
C LYS A 228 18.42 -9.85 -33.69
N GLY A 229 18.27 -8.64 -34.27
CA GLY A 229 17.64 -8.42 -35.56
C GLY A 229 16.12 -8.20 -35.63
N LYS A 230 15.39 -8.05 -34.53
CA LYS A 230 14.05 -7.46 -34.53
C LYS A 230 14.02 -6.40 -33.45
N ALA A 231 14.07 -5.14 -33.84
CA ALA A 231 13.68 -4.05 -32.97
C ALA A 231 12.32 -4.41 -32.37
N LEU A 232 12.27 -4.65 -31.07
CA LEU A 232 11.01 -4.61 -30.33
C LEU A 232 10.55 -3.17 -30.52
N SER A 233 9.55 -2.94 -31.34
CA SER A 233 9.17 -1.64 -31.88
C SER A 233 8.91 -0.58 -30.82
N ASN A 234 8.79 -1.00 -29.55
CA ASN A 234 8.33 -0.17 -28.45
C ASN A 234 9.26 -0.15 -27.24
N CYS A 235 10.46 -0.69 -27.35
CA CYS A 235 11.48 -0.60 -26.30
C CYS A 235 12.80 -0.12 -26.89
N VAL A 236 13.37 0.92 -26.30
CA VAL A 236 14.71 1.43 -26.66
C VAL A 236 15.61 1.25 -25.45
N ILE A 237 16.70 0.52 -25.64
CA ILE A 237 17.71 0.30 -24.59
C ILE A 237 19.00 0.93 -25.07
N HIS A 238 19.55 1.81 -24.23
CA HIS A 238 20.81 2.51 -24.51
C HIS A 238 21.75 2.32 -23.33
N ARG A 239 22.96 1.82 -23.60
CA ARG A 239 24.01 1.63 -22.60
C ARG A 239 25.07 2.70 -22.75
N THR A 240 25.43 3.29 -21.63
CA THR A 240 26.47 4.33 -21.52
C THR A 240 27.41 3.99 -20.37
N SER A 241 28.61 4.53 -20.40
CA SER A 241 29.47 4.59 -19.22
C SER A 241 29.24 5.92 -18.50
N THR A 242 29.30 5.92 -17.19
CA THR A 242 29.20 7.12 -16.35
C THR A 242 30.60 7.63 -15.99
N ASP A 243 30.68 8.85 -15.46
CA ASP A 243 31.93 9.41 -14.92
C ASP A 243 32.35 8.77 -13.57
N ARG A 244 31.55 7.85 -13.05
CA ARG A 244 31.85 7.15 -11.80
C ARG A 244 32.85 6.03 -12.09
N LEU A 245 33.91 5.98 -11.31
CA LEU A 245 34.89 4.88 -11.33
C LEU A 245 34.43 3.75 -10.40
N GLU A 246 34.55 2.53 -10.87
CA GLU A 246 34.43 1.31 -10.08
C GLU A 246 35.68 1.08 -9.24
N GLU A 247 35.65 0.12 -8.32
CA GLU A 247 36.81 -0.21 -7.47
C GLU A 247 38.03 -0.69 -8.29
N ASP A 248 37.79 -1.29 -9.45
CA ASP A 248 38.83 -1.74 -10.39
C ASP A 248 39.38 -0.63 -11.31
N GLY A 249 38.86 0.60 -11.17
CA GLY A 249 39.23 1.74 -11.99
C GLY A 249 38.55 1.85 -13.34
N SER A 250 37.58 0.95 -13.65
CA SER A 250 36.72 1.06 -14.82
C SER A 250 35.62 2.12 -14.64
N LEU A 251 35.03 2.58 -15.74
CA LEU A 251 33.85 3.45 -15.67
C LEU A 251 32.60 2.59 -15.44
N ALA A 252 31.79 3.02 -14.47
CA ALA A 252 30.53 2.37 -14.18
C ALA A 252 29.61 2.32 -15.41
N GLY A 253 29.02 1.18 -15.67
CA GLY A 253 27.99 1.02 -16.70
C GLY A 253 26.62 1.54 -16.26
N GLU A 254 25.91 2.18 -17.18
CA GLU A 254 24.56 2.62 -16.97
C GLU A 254 23.67 2.26 -18.18
N THR A 255 22.53 1.65 -17.90
CA THR A 255 21.52 1.31 -18.89
C THR A 255 20.30 2.21 -18.76
N ALA A 256 19.96 2.93 -19.83
CA ALA A 256 18.70 3.62 -19.97
C ALA A 256 17.72 2.77 -20.80
N ALA A 257 16.57 2.46 -20.26
CA ALA A 257 15.52 1.70 -20.94
C ALA A 257 14.27 2.55 -21.06
N VAL A 258 13.72 2.68 -22.26
CA VAL A 258 12.50 3.42 -22.53
C VAL A 258 11.47 2.48 -23.16
N PHE A 259 10.30 2.40 -22.53
CA PHE A 259 9.16 1.57 -22.91
C PHE A 259 8.05 2.47 -23.42
N LEU A 260 7.78 2.42 -24.73
CA LEU A 260 6.72 3.21 -25.36
C LEU A 260 5.39 2.48 -25.28
N PHE A 261 4.37 3.14 -24.77
CA PHE A 261 3.05 2.53 -24.63
C PHE A 261 2.38 2.31 -25.98
N GLU A 262 1.78 1.15 -26.14
CA GLU A 262 0.85 0.84 -27.22
C GLU A 262 -0.58 1.09 -26.77
N SER A 263 -1.46 1.29 -27.73
CA SER A 263 -2.89 1.35 -27.48
C SER A 263 -3.63 0.38 -28.38
N TRP A 264 -4.57 -0.32 -27.80
CA TRP A 264 -5.56 -1.11 -28.50
C TRP A 264 -6.91 -0.39 -28.46
N GLU A 265 -7.62 -0.37 -29.57
CA GLU A 265 -8.94 0.24 -29.64
C GLU A 265 -10.01 -0.84 -29.66
N ALA A 266 -10.92 -0.78 -28.66
CA ALA A 266 -12.06 -1.68 -28.57
C ALA A 266 -13.30 -0.90 -28.16
N GLU A 267 -14.40 -1.08 -28.87
CA GLU A 267 -15.70 -0.43 -28.59
C GLU A 267 -15.60 1.10 -28.46
N GLY A 268 -14.66 1.73 -29.19
CA GLY A 268 -14.42 3.17 -29.14
C GLY A 268 -13.60 3.65 -27.92
N GLU A 269 -13.07 2.72 -27.11
CA GLU A 269 -12.16 3.01 -26.01
C GLU A 269 -10.74 2.57 -26.33
N LYS A 270 -9.75 3.40 -25.95
CA LYS A 270 -8.33 3.07 -26.07
C LYS A 270 -7.82 2.45 -24.78
N VAL A 271 -7.31 1.23 -24.89
CA VAL A 271 -6.65 0.49 -23.81
C VAL A 271 -5.14 0.60 -24.01
N PHE A 272 -4.43 1.14 -23.03
CA PHE A 272 -2.98 1.32 -23.08
C PHE A 272 -2.28 0.21 -22.31
N TYR A 273 -1.19 -0.31 -22.86
CA TYR A 273 -0.36 -1.34 -22.27
C TYR A 273 1.04 -1.32 -22.92
N HIS A 274 1.96 -2.14 -22.40
CA HIS A 274 3.25 -2.38 -23.04
C HIS A 274 3.44 -3.89 -23.27
N PRO A 275 3.54 -4.38 -24.51
CA PRO A 275 3.50 -5.82 -24.82
C PRO A 275 4.59 -6.63 -24.12
N MET A 276 5.79 -6.07 -24.04
CA MET A 276 6.92 -6.74 -23.43
C MET A 276 6.75 -6.83 -21.90
N LEU A 277 6.35 -5.73 -21.24
CA LEU A 277 6.09 -5.75 -19.80
C LEU A 277 4.91 -6.67 -19.47
N GLN A 278 3.86 -6.65 -20.30
CA GLN A 278 2.73 -7.59 -20.18
C GLN A 278 3.21 -9.04 -20.13
N ARG A 279 4.06 -9.42 -21.07
CA ARG A 279 4.58 -10.77 -21.19
C ARG A 279 5.55 -11.16 -20.05
N TYR A 280 6.49 -10.26 -19.71
CA TYR A 280 7.53 -10.56 -18.70
C TYR A 280 6.98 -10.64 -17.29
N PHE A 281 5.90 -9.94 -17.01
CA PHE A 281 5.26 -9.92 -15.70
C PHE A 281 3.96 -10.72 -15.67
N ASP A 282 3.70 -11.52 -16.70
CA ASP A 282 2.56 -12.46 -16.80
C ASP A 282 1.21 -11.80 -16.45
N GLY A 283 0.99 -10.60 -16.98
CA GLY A 283 -0.21 -9.82 -16.69
C GLY A 283 -0.31 -9.33 -15.24
N SER A 284 0.73 -9.44 -14.42
CA SER A 284 0.71 -9.03 -13.02
C SER A 284 1.29 -7.64 -12.82
N PRO A 285 0.47 -6.59 -12.62
CA PRO A 285 0.97 -5.27 -12.26
C PRO A 285 1.72 -5.27 -10.92
N PHE A 286 1.36 -6.17 -10.00
CA PHE A 286 2.04 -6.29 -8.72
C PHE A 286 3.43 -6.91 -8.84
N ALA A 287 3.64 -7.82 -9.78
CA ALA A 287 4.97 -8.35 -10.07
C ALA A 287 5.89 -7.24 -10.63
N LEU A 288 5.37 -6.37 -11.48
CA LEU A 288 6.11 -5.19 -11.95
C LEU A 288 6.43 -4.24 -10.79
N ILE A 289 5.43 -3.87 -9.96
CA ILE A 289 5.65 -3.02 -8.78
C ILE A 289 6.71 -3.62 -7.86
N SER A 290 6.60 -4.91 -7.54
CA SER A 290 7.56 -5.61 -6.67
C SER A 290 8.98 -5.57 -7.24
N THR A 291 9.12 -5.78 -8.55
CA THR A 291 10.41 -5.72 -9.23
C THR A 291 11.01 -4.32 -9.18
N LEU A 292 10.22 -3.28 -9.47
CA LEU A 292 10.67 -1.90 -9.42
C LEU A 292 11.04 -1.47 -8.00
N LEU A 293 10.24 -1.85 -7.00
CA LEU A 293 10.51 -1.57 -5.58
C LEU A 293 11.80 -2.25 -5.12
N THR A 294 12.00 -3.53 -5.47
CA THR A 294 13.21 -4.26 -5.10
C THR A 294 14.42 -3.62 -5.77
N ALA A 295 14.35 -3.32 -7.05
CA ALA A 295 15.43 -2.67 -7.78
C ALA A 295 15.77 -1.28 -7.24
N TRP A 296 14.76 -0.51 -6.81
CA TRP A 296 14.96 0.78 -6.17
C TRP A 296 15.67 0.65 -4.81
N ARG A 297 15.23 -0.28 -3.97
CA ARG A 297 15.83 -0.53 -2.64
C ARG A 297 17.26 -1.03 -2.69
N GLU A 298 17.60 -1.82 -3.72
CA GLU A 298 18.97 -2.28 -3.97
C GLU A 298 19.85 -1.21 -4.64
N GLY A 299 19.27 -0.04 -4.97
CA GLY A 299 19.99 1.03 -5.66
C GLY A 299 20.29 0.72 -7.13
N VAL A 300 19.64 -0.30 -7.69
CA VAL A 300 19.74 -0.67 -9.11
C VAL A 300 19.07 0.39 -9.98
N ILE A 301 17.86 0.82 -9.62
CA ILE A 301 17.19 1.93 -10.30
C ILE A 301 17.70 3.24 -9.73
N ARG A 302 18.26 4.09 -10.60
CA ARG A 302 18.71 5.46 -10.29
C ARG A 302 17.59 6.45 -10.48
N GLU A 303 16.90 6.35 -11.60
CA GLU A 303 15.82 7.25 -11.99
C GLU A 303 14.69 6.46 -12.61
N ILE A 304 13.48 6.97 -12.43
CA ILE A 304 12.27 6.47 -13.06
C ILE A 304 11.45 7.65 -13.51
N HIS A 305 10.98 7.61 -14.76
CA HIS A 305 10.12 8.63 -15.33
C HIS A 305 8.90 7.97 -15.99
N PHE A 306 7.79 8.64 -15.89
CA PHE A 306 6.57 8.27 -16.58
C PHE A 306 6.06 9.49 -17.32
N SER A 307 6.10 9.43 -18.66
CA SER A 307 5.70 10.52 -19.53
C SER A 307 4.31 10.30 -20.06
N TYR A 308 3.52 11.36 -20.14
CA TYR A 308 2.15 11.31 -20.64
C TYR A 308 1.79 12.57 -21.45
N ARG A 309 0.69 12.50 -22.21
CA ARG A 309 0.06 13.64 -22.86
C ARG A 309 -1.25 13.97 -22.15
N ASN A 310 -1.60 15.24 -22.09
CA ASN A 310 -2.89 15.68 -21.58
C ASN A 310 -3.87 15.89 -22.72
N GLY A 311 -4.64 14.86 -23.03
CA GLY A 311 -5.63 14.89 -24.12
C GLY A 311 -5.02 15.18 -25.49
N ASP A 312 -5.55 16.19 -26.16
CA ASP A 312 -5.12 16.58 -27.50
C ASP A 312 -3.97 17.60 -27.51
N GLU A 313 -3.44 17.94 -26.35
CA GLU A 313 -2.31 18.84 -26.24
C GLU A 313 -1.04 18.22 -26.84
N ARG A 314 -0.22 19.03 -27.51
CA ARG A 314 1.01 18.56 -28.16
C ARG A 314 2.17 18.40 -27.17
N GLY A 315 2.00 18.88 -25.93
CA GLY A 315 3.01 18.79 -24.88
C GLY A 315 3.18 17.37 -24.37
N LEU A 316 4.42 17.02 -24.01
CA LEU A 316 4.74 15.86 -23.21
C LEU A 316 4.92 16.35 -21.76
N TYR A 317 4.24 15.71 -20.85
CA TYR A 317 4.28 15.96 -19.42
C TYR A 317 4.95 14.78 -18.74
N GLU A 318 5.59 15.04 -17.62
CA GLU A 318 6.19 14.03 -16.78
C GLU A 318 5.35 13.81 -15.51
N MET A 319 5.57 12.71 -14.83
CA MET A 319 4.87 12.39 -13.57
C MET A 319 5.05 13.48 -12.52
N GLU A 320 6.19 14.14 -12.52
CA GLU A 320 6.57 15.26 -11.64
C GLU A 320 5.75 16.54 -11.90
N ASP A 321 5.07 16.62 -13.03
CA ASP A 321 4.12 17.72 -13.34
C ASP A 321 2.76 17.53 -12.64
N LEU A 322 2.49 16.33 -12.13
CA LEU A 322 1.33 16.10 -11.27
C LEU A 322 1.56 16.70 -9.88
N SER A 323 0.52 17.27 -9.31
CA SER A 323 0.57 17.66 -7.91
C SER A 323 0.69 16.41 -7.01
N ASP A 324 1.22 16.57 -5.78
CA ASP A 324 1.31 15.48 -4.81
C ASP A 324 -0.06 14.82 -4.58
N GLY A 325 -1.12 15.61 -4.49
CA GLY A 325 -2.48 15.10 -4.32
C GLY A 325 -2.94 14.23 -5.49
N GLU A 326 -2.69 14.65 -6.73
CA GLU A 326 -3.04 13.89 -7.94
C GLU A 326 -2.27 12.56 -8.00
N LEU A 327 -0.96 12.60 -7.76
CA LEU A 327 -0.14 11.40 -7.73
C LEU A 327 -0.59 10.44 -6.62
N MET A 328 -0.85 10.97 -5.42
CA MET A 328 -1.32 10.15 -4.29
C MET A 328 -2.71 9.57 -4.53
N TRP A 329 -3.61 10.32 -5.14
CA TRP A 329 -4.92 9.81 -5.55
C TRP A 329 -4.79 8.65 -6.53
N LEU A 330 -4.01 8.84 -7.61
CA LEU A 330 -3.75 7.80 -8.61
C LEU A 330 -3.13 6.56 -8.00
N ALA A 331 -2.18 6.75 -7.09
CA ALA A 331 -1.50 5.66 -6.43
C ALA A 331 -2.47 4.82 -5.57
N ARG A 332 -3.22 5.46 -4.67
CA ARG A 332 -4.09 4.76 -3.71
C ARG A 332 -5.27 4.07 -4.37
N ILE A 333 -5.98 4.81 -5.24
CA ILE A 333 -7.13 4.24 -5.94
C ILE A 333 -6.69 3.29 -7.06
N GLY A 334 -5.56 3.57 -7.71
CA GLY A 334 -4.95 2.67 -8.69
C GLY A 334 -4.59 1.30 -8.12
N LEU A 335 -4.05 1.25 -6.89
CA LEU A 335 -3.79 -0.01 -6.17
C LEU A 335 -5.07 -0.82 -5.95
N ILE A 336 -6.15 -0.17 -5.52
CA ILE A 336 -7.44 -0.83 -5.34
C ILE A 336 -7.95 -1.39 -6.67
N LEU A 337 -7.89 -0.57 -7.73
CA LEU A 337 -8.30 -0.98 -9.07
C LEU A 337 -7.51 -2.19 -9.58
N MET A 338 -6.19 -2.19 -9.41
CA MET A 338 -5.34 -3.32 -9.81
C MET A 338 -5.64 -4.56 -8.98
N ALA A 339 -5.82 -4.42 -7.66
CA ALA A 339 -6.11 -5.54 -6.77
C ALA A 339 -7.44 -6.22 -7.10
N GLN A 340 -8.49 -5.46 -7.36
CA GLN A 340 -9.80 -6.02 -7.73
C GLN A 340 -9.77 -6.86 -9.00
N ASN A 341 -8.89 -6.52 -9.93
CA ASN A 341 -8.86 -7.17 -11.23
C ASN A 341 -7.79 -8.26 -11.34
N HIS A 342 -6.83 -8.30 -10.42
CA HIS A 342 -5.70 -9.24 -10.48
C HIS A 342 -5.58 -10.16 -9.27
N CYS A 343 -5.87 -9.65 -8.07
CA CYS A 343 -5.87 -10.47 -6.86
C CYS A 343 -7.18 -11.24 -6.74
N GLY A 344 -7.14 -12.39 -6.08
CA GLY A 344 -8.34 -13.09 -5.68
C GLY A 344 -9.27 -12.26 -4.79
N GLU A 345 -10.32 -12.87 -4.32
CA GLU A 345 -11.44 -12.19 -3.63
C GLU A 345 -11.09 -11.66 -2.23
N ASN A 346 -9.88 -11.92 -1.68
CA ASN A 346 -9.54 -11.65 -0.28
C ASN A 346 -8.30 -10.76 -0.14
N THR A 347 -8.38 -9.51 -0.59
CA THR A 347 -7.30 -8.54 -0.38
C THR A 347 -7.57 -7.69 0.86
N LEU A 348 -6.60 -7.65 1.78
CA LEU A 348 -6.60 -6.74 2.92
C LEU A 348 -5.79 -5.48 2.60
N PHE A 349 -6.46 -4.33 2.62
CA PHE A 349 -5.85 -3.03 2.49
C PHE A 349 -5.60 -2.40 3.86
N LEU A 350 -4.36 -2.04 4.13
CA LEU A 350 -3.95 -1.34 5.34
C LEU A 350 -3.51 0.07 4.94
N TYR A 351 -4.37 1.05 5.11
CA TYR A 351 -4.12 2.42 4.73
C TYR A 351 -3.90 3.30 5.95
N ASP A 352 -2.73 3.93 6.00
CA ASP A 352 -2.38 4.91 7.02
C ASP A 352 -2.43 6.31 6.40
N GLU A 353 -3.34 7.14 6.93
CA GLU A 353 -3.60 8.52 6.49
C GLU A 353 -3.82 8.63 4.96
N PRO A 354 -4.81 7.91 4.40
CA PRO A 354 -4.97 7.86 2.94
C PRO A 354 -5.42 9.18 2.31
N ASP A 355 -5.89 10.13 3.08
CA ASP A 355 -6.39 11.43 2.61
C ASP A 355 -5.38 12.58 2.77
N VAL A 356 -4.19 12.31 3.31
CA VAL A 356 -3.11 13.29 3.31
C VAL A 356 -2.77 13.70 1.87
N HIS A 357 -2.62 15.00 1.65
CA HIS A 357 -2.50 15.67 0.35
C HIS A 357 -3.78 15.77 -0.48
N PHE A 358 -4.91 15.21 -0.04
CA PHE A 358 -6.18 15.40 -0.73
C PHE A 358 -6.79 16.75 -0.38
N ASN A 359 -7.50 17.33 -1.32
CA ASN A 359 -8.43 18.41 -1.02
C ASN A 359 -9.72 17.86 -0.40
N ASP A 360 -10.55 18.73 0.16
CA ASP A 360 -11.81 18.34 0.83
C ASP A 360 -12.75 17.53 -0.08
N ASP A 361 -12.77 17.82 -1.39
CA ASP A 361 -13.65 17.10 -2.33
C ASP A 361 -13.15 15.66 -2.58
N TRP A 362 -11.84 15.45 -2.65
CA TRP A 362 -11.27 14.12 -2.82
C TRP A 362 -11.36 13.30 -1.54
N SER A 363 -11.10 13.91 -0.39
CA SER A 363 -11.27 13.24 0.91
C SER A 363 -12.72 12.79 1.13
N ARG A 364 -13.70 13.63 0.72
CA ARG A 364 -15.13 13.31 0.76
C ARG A 364 -15.51 12.17 -0.18
N ASP A 365 -14.85 12.08 -1.33
CA ASP A 365 -15.14 11.07 -2.33
C ASP A 365 -14.38 9.76 -2.11
N PHE A 366 -13.35 9.75 -1.25
CA PHE A 366 -12.46 8.60 -1.07
C PHE A 366 -13.25 7.33 -0.69
N VAL A 367 -14.02 7.36 0.39
CA VAL A 367 -14.80 6.20 0.86
C VAL A 367 -15.82 5.76 -0.18
N ARG A 368 -16.50 6.72 -0.83
CA ARG A 368 -17.45 6.43 -1.91
C ARG A 368 -16.78 5.73 -3.09
N PHE A 369 -15.56 6.15 -3.47
CA PHE A 369 -14.78 5.53 -4.55
C PHE A 369 -14.35 4.11 -4.18
N VAL A 370 -13.81 3.92 -2.99
CA VAL A 370 -13.43 2.61 -2.45
C VAL A 370 -14.62 1.67 -2.50
N TYR A 371 -15.75 2.12 -1.95
CA TYR A 371 -16.98 1.33 -1.91
C TYR A 371 -17.51 0.98 -3.31
N ALA A 372 -17.55 1.95 -4.22
CA ALA A 372 -18.00 1.73 -5.59
C ALA A 372 -17.10 0.75 -6.35
N MET A 373 -15.79 0.80 -6.13
CA MET A 373 -14.86 -0.13 -6.75
C MET A 373 -15.00 -1.55 -6.18
N CYS A 374 -15.24 -1.68 -4.89
CA CYS A 374 -15.40 -2.98 -4.23
C CYS A 374 -16.78 -3.63 -4.47
N SER A 375 -17.83 -2.84 -4.69
CA SER A 375 -19.22 -3.34 -4.78
C SER A 375 -19.63 -3.74 -6.19
N MET A 376 -18.83 -3.51 -7.23
CA MET A 376 -19.25 -3.68 -8.62
C MET A 376 -19.55 -5.14 -9.02
N ASP A 377 -19.06 -6.14 -8.30
CA ASP A 377 -19.25 -7.56 -8.59
C ASP A 377 -20.07 -8.32 -7.54
N GLY A 378 -20.47 -7.66 -6.45
CA GLY A 378 -21.26 -8.31 -5.39
C GLY A 378 -20.53 -9.38 -4.58
N THR A 379 -19.26 -9.66 -4.87
CA THR A 379 -18.47 -10.77 -4.32
C THR A 379 -17.13 -10.35 -3.75
N SER A 380 -16.86 -9.05 -3.65
CA SER A 380 -15.53 -8.61 -3.22
C SER A 380 -15.30 -8.89 -1.74
N GLY A 381 -14.47 -9.87 -1.44
CA GLY A 381 -13.91 -10.15 -0.12
C GLY A 381 -12.81 -9.16 0.30
N ASN A 382 -12.70 -8.01 -0.36
CA ASN A 382 -11.72 -6.99 -0.02
C ASN A 382 -12.10 -6.27 1.27
N GLU A 383 -11.16 -6.23 2.21
CA GLU A 383 -11.31 -5.54 3.48
C GLU A 383 -10.37 -4.34 3.56
N PHE A 384 -10.85 -3.26 4.19
CA PHE A 384 -10.10 -2.04 4.38
C PHE A 384 -9.94 -1.72 5.85
N LEU A 385 -8.71 -1.60 6.29
CA LEU A 385 -8.35 -1.04 7.58
C LEU A 385 -7.70 0.33 7.34
N VAL A 386 -8.39 1.38 7.75
CA VAL A 386 -7.96 2.76 7.51
C VAL A 386 -7.64 3.42 8.84
N ALA A 387 -6.37 3.78 9.05
CA ALA A 387 -5.97 4.65 10.15
C ALA A 387 -6.03 6.10 9.64
N THR A 388 -6.78 6.97 10.33
CA THR A 388 -6.95 8.36 9.91
C THR A 388 -7.31 9.27 11.08
N HIS A 389 -6.95 10.54 10.95
CA HIS A 389 -7.46 11.63 11.80
C HIS A 389 -8.41 12.58 11.03
N SER A 390 -8.88 12.15 9.86
CA SER A 390 -9.80 12.93 9.02
C SER A 390 -11.23 12.87 9.52
N ASP A 391 -11.77 14.00 9.87
CA ASP A 391 -13.19 14.14 10.21
C ASP A 391 -14.10 13.85 9.01
N LEU A 392 -13.65 14.12 7.78
CA LEU A 392 -14.39 13.82 6.54
C LEU A 392 -14.56 12.32 6.30
N ILE A 393 -13.50 11.53 6.45
CA ILE A 393 -13.57 10.07 6.31
C ILE A 393 -14.53 9.49 7.35
N LEU A 394 -14.52 10.01 8.58
CA LEU A 394 -15.40 9.54 9.64
C LEU A 394 -16.89 9.87 9.38
N THR A 395 -17.21 10.87 8.54
CA THR A 395 -18.62 11.14 8.18
C THR A 395 -19.25 10.02 7.36
N ASP A 396 -18.45 9.17 6.71
CA ASP A 396 -18.91 8.04 5.90
C ASP A 396 -18.77 6.68 6.63
N ALA A 397 -18.32 6.69 7.89
CA ALA A 397 -18.14 5.48 8.68
C ALA A 397 -19.22 5.35 9.78
N MET A 398 -19.76 4.15 9.93
CA MET A 398 -20.70 3.85 11.02
C MET A 398 -19.92 3.65 12.33
N ARG A 399 -20.56 3.99 13.46
CA ARG A 399 -19.98 3.85 14.79
C ARG A 399 -19.32 2.48 15.05
N SER A 400 -19.96 1.41 14.62
CA SER A 400 -19.46 0.03 14.80
C SER A 400 -18.20 -0.30 13.99
N GLN A 401 -17.84 0.55 13.02
CA GLN A 401 -16.65 0.40 12.17
C GLN A 401 -15.46 1.21 12.68
N ILE A 402 -15.64 1.99 13.75
CA ILE A 402 -14.63 2.93 14.25
C ILE A 402 -14.08 2.47 15.58
N HIS A 403 -12.77 2.36 15.64
CA HIS A 403 -12.00 2.09 16.86
C HIS A 403 -11.11 3.29 17.18
N LEU A 404 -11.31 3.89 18.34
CA LEU A 404 -10.53 5.04 18.80
C LEU A 404 -9.31 4.57 19.56
N PHE A 405 -8.12 4.94 19.10
CA PHE A 405 -6.85 4.68 19.77
C PHE A 405 -6.45 5.89 20.61
N GLU A 406 -6.42 5.75 21.90
CA GLU A 406 -6.00 6.81 22.85
C GLU A 406 -4.77 6.38 23.62
N ASN A 407 -3.87 7.34 23.87
CA ASN A 407 -2.71 7.13 24.77
C ASN A 407 -2.72 8.17 25.89
N PRO A 408 -3.61 8.02 26.89
CA PRO A 408 -3.85 9.05 27.90
C PRO A 408 -2.64 9.28 28.81
N THR A 409 -1.76 8.29 28.98
CA THR A 409 -0.61 8.35 29.90
C THR A 409 0.75 8.37 29.20
N GLY A 410 0.77 8.31 27.87
CA GLY A 410 2.00 8.20 27.08
C GLY A 410 2.70 6.82 27.19
N SER A 411 2.19 5.92 28.02
CA SER A 411 2.81 4.61 28.28
C SER A 411 2.03 3.41 27.71
N ARG A 412 0.72 3.57 27.51
CA ARG A 412 -0.15 2.49 27.01
C ARG A 412 -1.23 3.05 26.10
N THR A 413 -1.36 2.46 24.92
CA THR A 413 -2.46 2.73 24.00
C THR A 413 -3.68 1.91 24.42
N GLU A 414 -4.83 2.55 24.50
CA GLU A 414 -6.13 1.94 24.76
C GLU A 414 -6.99 2.04 23.51
N VAL A 415 -7.73 0.98 23.20
CA VAL A 415 -8.69 0.96 22.10
C VAL A 415 -10.09 1.07 22.67
N LYS A 416 -10.84 2.05 22.20
CA LYS A 416 -12.20 2.32 22.67
C LYS A 416 -13.18 2.35 21.49
N GLU A 417 -14.40 1.92 21.76
CA GLU A 417 -15.51 2.17 20.84
C GLU A 417 -15.99 3.61 21.00
N LEU A 418 -16.42 4.22 19.91
CA LEU A 418 -17.01 5.55 19.98
C LEU A 418 -18.35 5.51 20.70
N GLU A 419 -18.60 6.54 21.53
CA GLU A 419 -19.90 6.73 22.19
C GLU A 419 -20.93 7.42 21.28
N ILE A 420 -20.46 8.14 20.26
CA ILE A 420 -21.28 8.94 19.35
C ILE A 420 -21.36 8.31 17.95
N SER A 421 -22.42 8.64 17.21
CA SER A 421 -22.51 8.30 15.79
C SER A 421 -21.82 9.40 14.96
N THR A 422 -20.96 8.95 14.03
CA THR A 422 -20.22 9.83 13.12
C THR A 422 -20.81 9.87 11.72
N PHE A 423 -21.58 8.85 11.36
CA PHE A 423 -22.21 8.77 10.03
C PHE A 423 -23.13 9.97 9.79
N ALA A 424 -22.85 10.71 8.72
CA ALA A 424 -23.52 11.96 8.33
C ALA A 424 -23.49 13.08 9.41
N ALA A 425 -22.59 13.00 10.40
CA ALA A 425 -22.43 14.04 11.40
C ALA A 425 -21.65 15.25 10.83
N GLY A 426 -21.85 16.42 11.42
CA GLY A 426 -21.08 17.62 11.06
C GLY A 426 -19.61 17.50 11.49
N ARG A 427 -18.68 17.97 10.66
CA ARG A 427 -17.23 17.97 10.93
C ARG A 427 -16.87 18.56 12.29
N ASP A 428 -17.45 19.70 12.65
CA ASP A 428 -17.22 20.37 13.94
C ASP A 428 -17.58 19.49 15.14
N SER A 429 -18.62 18.67 14.99
CA SER A 429 -19.04 17.74 16.03
C SER A 429 -18.03 16.61 16.19
N ILE A 430 -17.58 16.04 15.09
CA ILE A 430 -16.56 14.98 15.07
C ILE A 430 -15.24 15.52 15.62
N SER A 431 -14.76 16.66 15.13
CA SER A 431 -13.52 17.28 15.61
C SER A 431 -13.52 17.50 17.12
N LYS A 432 -14.63 17.99 17.68
CA LYS A 432 -14.74 18.24 19.11
C LYS A 432 -14.89 16.98 19.96
N GLN A 433 -15.71 16.03 19.51
CA GLN A 433 -16.11 14.88 20.33
C GLN A 433 -15.18 13.68 20.16
N VAL A 434 -14.65 13.46 18.96
CA VAL A 434 -13.73 12.36 18.67
C VAL A 434 -12.29 12.80 18.88
N PHE A 435 -11.88 13.87 18.20
CA PHE A 435 -10.48 14.30 18.22
C PHE A 435 -10.16 15.29 19.36
N LYS A 436 -11.16 15.73 20.11
CA LYS A 436 -11.02 16.72 21.20
C LYS A 436 -10.32 18.01 20.73
N ALA A 437 -10.49 18.33 19.45
CA ALA A 437 -9.87 19.46 18.78
C ALA A 437 -10.83 20.65 18.67
N SER A 438 -10.26 21.86 18.65
CA SER A 438 -11.02 23.06 18.36
C SER A 438 -11.27 23.17 16.85
N SER A 439 -12.47 23.62 16.46
CA SER A 439 -12.80 23.91 15.05
C SER A 439 -12.19 25.21 14.52
N ILE A 440 -11.53 25.99 15.38
CA ILE A 440 -10.86 27.24 15.03
C ILE A 440 -9.39 27.21 15.42
N GLY A 441 -8.56 27.92 14.66
CA GLY A 441 -7.12 28.00 14.91
C GLY A 441 -6.79 28.61 16.27
N GLY A 442 -5.64 28.24 16.84
CA GLY A 442 -5.22 28.68 18.18
C GLY A 442 -5.20 30.21 18.32
N PHE A 443 -4.61 30.93 17.36
CA PHE A 443 -4.59 32.40 17.35
C PHE A 443 -5.99 33.01 17.36
N ALA A 444 -6.88 32.49 16.51
CA ALA A 444 -8.29 32.98 16.50
C ALA A 444 -8.99 32.66 17.83
N SER A 445 -8.74 31.48 18.42
CA SER A 445 -9.28 31.10 19.72
C SER A 445 -8.85 32.07 20.85
N ASP A 446 -7.58 32.43 20.87
CA ASP A 446 -7.05 33.33 21.88
C ASP A 446 -7.55 34.76 21.66
N THR A 447 -7.60 35.24 20.42
CA THR A 447 -8.23 36.52 20.07
C THR A 447 -9.70 36.57 20.50
N ILE A 448 -10.48 35.52 20.30
CA ILE A 448 -11.89 35.47 20.76
C ILE A 448 -11.98 35.53 22.30
N LYS A 449 -11.07 34.85 23.03
CA LYS A 449 -11.04 34.94 24.50
C LYS A 449 -10.74 36.38 24.98
N GLU A 450 -9.79 37.05 24.34
CA GLU A 450 -9.48 38.46 24.63
C GLU A 450 -10.70 39.36 24.36
N LEU A 451 -11.36 39.19 23.22
CA LEU A 451 -12.57 39.96 22.87
C LEU A 451 -13.74 39.65 23.80
N MET A 452 -13.83 38.43 24.34
CA MET A 452 -14.83 38.09 25.36
C MET A 452 -14.58 38.78 26.71
N ALA A 453 -13.37 39.28 26.94
CA ALA A 453 -13.02 40.09 28.11
C ALA A 453 -13.16 41.63 27.85
N GLU A 454 -13.40 42.02 26.59
CA GLU A 454 -13.53 43.43 26.19
C GLU A 454 -14.80 44.07 26.80
N THR A 455 -14.66 45.25 27.33
CA THR A 455 -15.75 46.00 27.98
C THR A 455 -16.18 47.25 27.22
N ASP A 456 -15.42 47.68 26.23
CA ASP A 456 -15.77 48.79 25.36
C ASP A 456 -16.64 48.32 24.19
N PRO A 457 -17.92 48.76 24.13
CA PRO A 457 -18.84 48.37 23.08
C PRO A 457 -18.40 48.77 21.66
N GLU A 458 -17.72 49.94 21.52
CA GLU A 458 -17.29 50.41 20.20
C GLU A 458 -16.15 49.53 19.66
N GLN A 459 -15.16 49.23 20.50
CA GLN A 459 -14.07 48.34 20.13
C GLN A 459 -14.57 46.93 19.80
N LEU A 460 -15.49 46.39 20.62
CA LEU A 460 -16.07 45.07 20.41
C LEU A 460 -16.90 45.04 19.10
N ALA A 461 -17.71 46.06 18.81
CA ALA A 461 -18.46 46.14 17.55
C ALA A 461 -17.55 46.19 16.32
N GLN A 462 -16.45 46.95 16.39
CA GLN A 462 -15.46 47.00 15.32
C GLN A 462 -14.77 45.64 15.11
N ALA A 463 -14.41 44.96 16.20
CA ALA A 463 -13.79 43.63 16.14
C ALA A 463 -14.75 42.59 15.55
N ILE A 464 -16.02 42.57 15.96
CA ILE A 464 -17.06 41.68 15.46
C ILE A 464 -17.23 41.81 13.93
N SER A 465 -17.08 43.02 13.39
CA SER A 465 -17.22 43.26 11.94
C SER A 465 -16.16 42.49 11.11
N LYS A 466 -15.00 42.18 11.70
CA LYS A 466 -13.87 41.46 11.07
C LYS A 466 -13.93 39.94 11.27
N ILE A 467 -14.83 39.45 12.13
CA ILE A 467 -14.95 38.03 12.44
C ILE A 467 -15.92 37.36 11.46
N GLY A 468 -15.54 36.21 10.93
CA GLY A 468 -16.40 35.44 10.04
C GLY A 468 -17.70 34.98 10.69
N PRO A 469 -18.73 34.66 9.90
CA PRO A 469 -20.02 34.19 10.43
C PRO A 469 -19.84 32.84 11.15
N GLY A 470 -20.53 32.64 12.26
CA GLY A 470 -20.49 31.42 13.04
C GLY A 470 -20.76 31.62 14.53
N TYR A 471 -20.65 30.54 15.30
CA TYR A 471 -20.97 30.54 16.73
C TYR A 471 -20.17 31.56 17.55
N GLN A 472 -18.91 31.76 17.25
CA GLN A 472 -18.06 32.69 17.99
C GLN A 472 -18.49 34.14 17.76
N ARG A 473 -18.83 34.49 16.51
CA ARG A 473 -19.38 35.82 16.20
C ARG A 473 -20.71 36.06 16.91
N PHE A 474 -21.56 35.05 16.93
CA PHE A 474 -22.84 35.12 17.64
C PHE A 474 -22.63 35.40 19.14
N ARG A 475 -21.75 34.68 19.82
CA ARG A 475 -21.43 34.90 21.23
C ARG A 475 -20.93 36.32 21.52
N LEU A 476 -20.05 36.85 20.67
CA LEU A 476 -19.55 38.23 20.81
C LEU A 476 -20.67 39.25 20.57
N GLN A 477 -21.61 38.97 19.68
CA GLN A 477 -22.78 39.81 19.47
C GLN A 477 -23.70 39.83 20.72
N GLU A 478 -23.95 38.70 21.35
CA GLU A 478 -24.70 38.62 22.62
C GLU A 478 -24.01 39.46 23.72
N GLN A 479 -22.66 39.33 23.81
CA GLN A 479 -21.91 40.16 24.77
C GLN A 479 -22.04 41.65 24.47
N LEU A 480 -21.93 42.04 23.18
CA LEU A 480 -22.12 43.45 22.78
C LEU A 480 -23.49 43.96 23.17
N TYR A 481 -24.57 43.20 22.92
CA TYR A 481 -25.93 43.61 23.35
C TYR A 481 -26.03 43.75 24.86
N ALA A 482 -25.45 42.82 25.63
CA ALA A 482 -25.46 42.94 27.10
C ALA A 482 -24.70 44.18 27.61
N LEU A 483 -23.59 44.54 26.97
CA LEU A 483 -22.84 45.77 27.32
C LEU A 483 -23.60 47.02 26.96
N LEU A 484 -24.29 47.08 25.83
CA LEU A 484 -25.13 48.21 25.42
C LEU A 484 -26.30 48.40 26.37
N GLU A 485 -27.06 47.36 26.72
CA GLU A 485 -28.14 47.41 27.70
C GLU A 485 -27.68 47.90 29.08
N LYS A 486 -26.49 47.47 29.52
CA LYS A 486 -25.93 47.92 30.79
C LYS A 486 -25.58 49.41 30.77
N ASN A 487 -25.02 49.88 29.63
CA ASN A 487 -24.71 51.30 29.47
C ASN A 487 -25.94 52.19 29.40
N ASP A 488 -27.03 51.73 28.79
CA ASP A 488 -28.29 52.47 28.74
C ASP A 488 -28.95 52.59 30.15
N ARG A 489 -28.87 51.53 30.97
CA ARG A 489 -29.34 51.53 32.35
C ARG A 489 -28.56 52.48 33.30
N ILE A 490 -27.30 52.77 32.97
CA ILE A 490 -26.44 53.68 33.76
C ILE A 490 -26.67 55.15 33.37
N LYS A 491 -27.16 55.40 32.13
CA LYS A 491 -27.39 56.71 31.58
C LYS A 491 -28.84 57.24 31.81
N GLY A 492 -29.80 56.38 32.17
CA GLY A 492 -31.16 56.68 32.52
C GLY A 492 -31.34 56.72 34.05
#